data_0e1ff6da4d3c0e1099ff977a568f1d95
#
_entry.id   0e1ff6da4d3c0e1099ff977a568f1d95
#
_cell.length_a   1.000
_cell.length_b   1.000
_cell.length_c   1.000
_cell.angle_alpha   90.00
_cell.angle_beta   90.00
_cell.angle_gamma   90.00
#
_symmetry.space_group_name_H-M   'P 1'
#
loop_
_entity.id
_entity.type
_entity.pdbx_description
1 polymer ?
#
loop_
_entity_poly.entity_id
_entity_poly.type
_entity_poly.pdbx_seq_one_letter_code
_entity_poly.pdbx_strand_id
1 'polypeptide(L)'
;MDVSDVHARVDRLGHAPSLRAGARLALPPASRPYGPQGRDPFIAAKPRAPRATSSAFMRPDMNPPPFIFGLTSKKPLRKRRSHLLSSLPRTVFDASRLRYQDGRETMDEPQTAGPESIGERLRRLRVERGFSQRELSSPGVSYAYISRIEAGARRPSVKALRQLARKLGVSVEYLETGSDLRDVDERELRLADAELELRLAEDAEKARRVVHEILDDAIAAGDSTSALRARVAIGLAEASAGNNAAAAERLETAIGSQLLSPLQRPDVYATLGQCYAALGQPQHAVDLFEDCLARVAEESPEDTTNQVRFSTYLSYALSDLGDLGRAEDVLVDALARADEVTDPYTRVRLYWSLARLNEIREQPAIALEYIRRAIALLEVTEDTLHLARAHLLCGTIMISQGKVQEAGEQFTEAERMFGPTPAPLDLANLRSDQAKRAVLLEQPEDAGQLAREALELLGEDHPAERGVALGILAEALAQQGSPEADETFKRAVQLIDQHGRQVEKADTYRSWARYLRKAGRESEALDVLDHAAQLSSSPRAQSLS
;
A
#
# COMPACT_ATOMS: atom_id res chain seq x y z
N MET A 1 -11.03 -5.76 31.02
CA MET A 1 -12.12 -6.59 30.49
C MET A 1 -11.61 -8.01 30.38
N ASP A 2 -12.34 -8.95 30.96
CA ASP A 2 -11.90 -10.33 31.10
C ASP A 2 -11.94 -11.03 29.74
N VAL A 3 -10.93 -11.86 29.43
CA VAL A 3 -10.80 -12.60 28.14
C VAL A 3 -12.02 -13.49 27.89
N SER A 4 -12.73 -13.90 28.94
CA SER A 4 -13.99 -14.65 28.89
C SER A 4 -15.14 -13.90 28.20
N ASP A 5 -15.17 -12.57 28.25
CA ASP A 5 -16.22 -11.78 27.63
C ASP A 5 -16.05 -11.64 26.10
N VAL A 6 -14.81 -11.66 25.60
CA VAL A 6 -14.54 -11.64 24.16
C VAL A 6 -14.87 -12.97 23.51
N HIS A 7 -14.57 -14.10 24.19
CA HIS A 7 -14.96 -15.43 23.71
C HIS A 7 -16.48 -15.59 23.69
N ALA A 8 -17.20 -15.07 24.70
CA ALA A 8 -18.65 -15.14 24.75
C ALA A 8 -19.36 -14.30 23.67
N ARG A 9 -18.69 -13.28 23.12
CA ARG A 9 -19.21 -12.52 21.98
C ARG A 9 -18.98 -13.20 20.64
N VAL A 10 -17.81 -13.86 20.45
CA VAL A 10 -17.48 -14.59 19.22
C VAL A 10 -18.34 -15.85 19.11
N ASP A 11 -18.56 -16.58 20.20
CA ASP A 11 -19.39 -17.81 20.21
C ASP A 11 -20.89 -17.53 19.97
N ARG A 12 -21.39 -16.32 20.25
CA ARG A 12 -22.80 -15.97 19.97
C ARG A 12 -23.08 -15.66 18.50
N LEU A 13 -22.08 -15.40 17.69
CA LEU A 13 -22.22 -15.11 16.26
C LEU A 13 -22.01 -16.33 15.37
N GLY A 14 -21.63 -17.47 15.93
CA GLY A 14 -21.24 -18.68 15.18
C GLY A 14 -22.25 -19.85 15.19
N HIS A 15 -23.42 -19.77 15.79
CA HIS A 15 -24.36 -20.88 15.85
C HIS A 15 -25.60 -20.68 14.98
N ALA A 16 -25.55 -21.22 13.76
CA ALA A 16 -26.76 -21.62 13.02
C ALA A 16 -27.31 -22.94 13.59
N PRO A 17 -28.62 -23.14 13.69
CA PRO A 17 -29.22 -24.28 14.38
C PRO A 17 -29.02 -25.58 13.60
N SER A 18 -28.51 -26.58 14.28
CA SER A 18 -28.43 -27.97 13.79
C SER A 18 -29.83 -28.59 13.68
N LEU A 19 -30.29 -28.83 12.48
CA LEU A 19 -31.43 -29.70 12.22
C LEU A 19 -30.97 -31.18 12.33
N ARG A 20 -31.39 -31.86 13.41
CA ARG A 20 -31.43 -33.31 13.50
C ARG A 20 -32.57 -33.82 12.65
N ALA A 21 -32.26 -34.64 11.64
CA ALA A 21 -33.17 -35.70 11.20
C ALA A 21 -32.35 -36.81 10.58
N GLY A 22 -32.45 -37.99 11.16
CA GLY A 22 -31.81 -39.19 10.69
C GLY A 22 -32.54 -39.78 9.46
N ALA A 23 -31.76 -40.22 8.49
CA ALA A 23 -32.19 -41.22 7.52
C ALA A 23 -30.93 -42.02 7.09
N ARG A 24 -30.91 -43.27 7.51
CA ARG A 24 -29.99 -44.30 6.96
C ARG A 24 -30.42 -44.58 5.52
N LEU A 25 -29.53 -44.49 4.57
CA LEU A 25 -29.65 -45.12 3.27
C LEU A 25 -28.36 -45.83 2.92
N ALA A 26 -28.57 -47.07 2.47
CA ALA A 26 -27.58 -48.09 2.26
C ALA A 26 -26.75 -47.88 0.98
N LEU A 27 -25.51 -48.32 1.03
CA LEU A 27 -24.59 -48.45 -0.12
C LEU A 27 -24.92 -49.76 -0.90
N PRO A 28 -24.91 -49.76 -2.24
CA PRO A 28 -24.78 -50.97 -3.03
C PRO A 28 -23.31 -51.25 -3.41
N PRO A 29 -22.98 -52.53 -3.76
CA PRO A 29 -21.61 -53.03 -3.74
C PRO A 29 -20.83 -52.84 -5.03
N ALA A 30 -19.50 -52.93 -4.87
CA ALA A 30 -18.49 -52.90 -5.91
C ALA A 30 -18.64 -54.01 -6.95
N SER A 31 -18.41 -53.69 -8.23
CA SER A 31 -18.09 -54.64 -9.28
C SER A 31 -16.81 -54.28 -10.03
N ARG A 32 -16.04 -55.32 -10.30
CA ARG A 32 -14.66 -55.38 -10.80
C ARG A 32 -14.54 -55.20 -12.33
N PRO A 33 -13.33 -55.25 -12.87
CA PRO A 33 -12.88 -54.49 -14.04
C PRO A 33 -12.91 -55.30 -15.35
N TYR A 34 -12.93 -54.61 -16.47
CA TYR A 34 -12.55 -55.16 -17.77
C TYR A 34 -11.60 -54.25 -18.52
N GLY A 35 -10.52 -54.84 -19.02
CA GLY A 35 -9.47 -54.24 -19.80
C GLY A 35 -9.76 -54.19 -21.32
N PRO A 36 -8.76 -53.93 -22.16
CA PRO A 36 -8.85 -52.99 -23.26
C PRO A 36 -9.05 -53.61 -24.64
N GLN A 37 -9.67 -52.90 -25.59
CA GLN A 37 -9.37 -52.99 -27.03
C GLN A 37 -10.20 -52.01 -27.88
N GLY A 38 -9.52 -51.31 -28.84
CA GLY A 38 -10.05 -51.21 -30.20
C GLY A 38 -10.39 -49.81 -30.75
N ARG A 39 -9.39 -49.14 -31.37
CA ARG A 39 -9.42 -48.36 -32.67
C ARG A 39 -10.65 -47.56 -33.04
N ASP A 40 -10.37 -46.26 -33.29
CA ASP A 40 -10.78 -45.23 -34.27
C ASP A 40 -11.73 -45.65 -35.44
N PRO A 41 -12.28 -44.67 -36.25
CA PRO A 41 -12.38 -43.22 -36.17
C PRO A 41 -13.79 -42.67 -36.58
N PHE A 42 -14.14 -41.44 -36.27
CA PHE A 42 -14.95 -40.59 -37.19
C PHE A 42 -14.79 -39.07 -36.88
N ILE A 43 -14.48 -38.38 -37.96
CA ILE A 43 -14.44 -36.95 -38.16
C ILE A 43 -15.86 -36.37 -38.06
N ALA A 44 -16.09 -35.28 -37.33
CA ALA A 44 -16.92 -34.16 -37.76
C ALA A 44 -17.08 -33.00 -36.76
N ALA A 45 -16.89 -31.82 -37.30
CA ALA A 45 -17.58 -30.56 -37.01
C ALA A 45 -17.35 -29.85 -35.65
N LYS A 46 -16.51 -28.77 -35.72
CA LYS A 46 -16.50 -27.66 -34.77
C LYS A 46 -17.81 -26.88 -34.84
N PRO A 47 -18.49 -26.55 -33.75
CA PRO A 47 -19.43 -25.45 -33.70
C PRO A 47 -18.69 -24.11 -33.47
N ARG A 48 -19.04 -23.13 -34.29
CA ARG A 48 -18.62 -21.72 -34.18
C ARG A 48 -19.14 -21.15 -32.86
N ALA A 49 -18.24 -20.55 -32.08
CA ALA A 49 -18.57 -19.73 -30.91
C ALA A 49 -19.29 -18.43 -31.36
N PRO A 50 -20.27 -17.94 -30.60
CA PRO A 50 -20.86 -16.63 -30.84
C PRO A 50 -19.86 -15.53 -30.39
N ARG A 51 -19.79 -14.47 -31.21
CA ARG A 51 -19.05 -13.25 -30.92
C ARG A 51 -19.58 -12.62 -29.63
N ALA A 52 -18.81 -12.66 -28.56
CA ALA A 52 -19.04 -11.86 -27.37
C ALA A 52 -18.66 -10.42 -27.68
N THR A 53 -19.62 -9.52 -27.60
CA THR A 53 -19.41 -8.09 -27.53
C THR A 53 -18.66 -7.79 -26.22
N SER A 54 -17.43 -7.37 -26.35
CA SER A 54 -16.56 -6.96 -25.25
C SER A 54 -17.09 -5.64 -24.66
N SER A 55 -17.83 -5.74 -23.58
CA SER A 55 -17.95 -4.68 -22.60
C SER A 55 -16.76 -4.85 -21.65
N ALA A 56 -15.72 -4.07 -21.89
CA ALA A 56 -14.56 -4.02 -21.01
C ALA A 56 -14.98 -3.34 -19.71
N PHE A 57 -15.42 -4.14 -18.75
CA PHE A 57 -15.42 -3.75 -17.35
C PHE A 57 -13.95 -3.67 -16.93
N MET A 58 -13.43 -2.45 -16.79
CA MET A 58 -12.17 -2.18 -16.10
C MET A 58 -12.29 -2.78 -14.70
N ARG A 59 -11.59 -3.87 -14.46
CA ARG A 59 -11.34 -4.35 -13.10
C ARG A 59 -10.42 -3.34 -12.43
N PRO A 60 -10.75 -2.78 -11.27
CA PRO A 60 -9.81 -1.97 -10.50
C PRO A 60 -8.59 -2.84 -10.18
N ASP A 61 -7.42 -2.27 -10.34
CA ASP A 61 -6.12 -2.90 -10.16
C ASP A 61 -6.03 -3.73 -8.88
N MET A 62 -5.95 -5.03 -9.04
CA MET A 62 -5.80 -5.99 -7.97
C MET A 62 -4.33 -6.36 -7.75
N ASN A 63 -3.45 -5.37 -7.70
CA ASN A 63 -2.19 -5.52 -7.00
C ASN A 63 -2.30 -4.70 -5.72
N PRO A 64 -2.61 -5.33 -4.58
CA PRO A 64 -2.26 -4.70 -3.32
C PRO A 64 -0.75 -4.46 -3.38
N PRO A 65 -0.26 -3.26 -3.00
CA PRO A 65 1.15 -3.05 -2.89
C PRO A 65 1.73 -4.18 -2.06
N PRO A 66 2.93 -4.69 -2.39
CA PRO A 66 3.55 -5.76 -1.61
C PRO A 66 3.53 -5.32 -0.16
N PHE A 67 3.17 -6.23 0.75
CA PHE A 67 3.43 -6.05 2.17
C PHE A 67 4.94 -6.01 2.33
N ILE A 68 5.51 -4.83 2.16
CA ILE A 68 6.93 -4.63 2.28
C ILE A 68 7.21 -4.46 3.76
N PHE A 69 7.79 -5.48 4.35
CA PHE A 69 8.59 -5.33 5.52
C PHE A 69 9.73 -4.35 5.19
N GLY A 70 9.71 -3.17 5.81
CA GLY A 70 10.79 -2.21 5.89
C GLY A 70 11.59 -1.92 4.61
N LEU A 71 11.14 -1.00 3.77
CA LEU A 71 11.98 -0.40 2.74
C LEU A 71 12.56 0.92 3.27
N THR A 72 13.80 0.90 3.72
CA THR A 72 14.59 2.13 3.88
C THR A 72 15.87 2.03 3.06
N SER A 73 15.80 2.45 1.82
CA SER A 73 17.00 2.73 1.03
C SER A 73 17.51 4.14 1.41
N LYS A 74 18.62 4.23 2.15
CA LYS A 74 19.37 5.47 2.32
C LYS A 74 20.71 5.37 1.61
N LYS A 75 20.86 6.05 0.48
CA LYS A 75 22.20 6.39 -0.04
C LYS A 75 22.91 7.34 0.93
N PRO A 76 24.19 7.16 1.22
CA PRO A 76 24.91 8.03 2.15
C PRO A 76 25.19 9.39 1.50
N LEU A 77 24.62 10.45 2.07
CA LEU A 77 25.00 11.82 1.76
C LEU A 77 26.40 12.13 2.34
N ARG A 78 27.33 12.42 1.45
CA ARG A 78 28.66 12.98 1.76
C ARG A 78 28.54 14.17 2.69
N LYS A 79 29.21 14.08 3.87
CA LYS A 79 29.40 15.18 4.82
C LYS A 79 29.97 16.42 4.13
N ARG A 80 29.23 17.51 4.12
CA ARG A 80 29.78 18.86 4.15
C ARG A 80 29.31 19.53 5.44
N ARG A 81 30.30 19.89 6.27
CA ARG A 81 30.15 20.73 7.44
C ARG A 81 29.69 22.13 7.01
N SER A 82 28.70 22.69 7.63
CA SER A 82 28.67 24.09 8.01
C SER A 82 27.72 24.32 9.17
N HIS A 83 28.23 25.07 10.12
CA HIS A 83 27.63 25.52 11.37
C HIS A 83 26.48 26.53 11.16
N LEU A 84 25.66 26.66 12.23
CA LEU A 84 24.74 27.75 12.60
C LEU A 84 23.33 27.63 11.96
N LEU A 85 22.31 27.45 12.77
CA LEU A 85 21.59 28.43 13.56
C LEU A 85 20.47 27.73 14.36
N SER A 86 20.48 28.02 15.63
CA SER A 86 19.43 27.73 16.61
C SER A 86 18.26 28.69 16.42
N SER A 87 17.08 28.22 16.85
CA SER A 87 15.89 28.98 17.24
C SER A 87 14.92 29.42 16.12
N LEU A 88 13.81 28.69 16.03
CA LEU A 88 12.50 29.30 15.74
C LEU A 88 11.38 28.52 16.47
N PRO A 89 10.33 29.20 16.94
CA PRO A 89 9.38 28.67 17.91
C PRO A 89 8.20 27.93 17.25
N ARG A 90 7.67 26.98 17.99
CA ARG A 90 6.38 26.31 17.75
C ARG A 90 5.26 27.34 17.77
N THR A 91 4.49 27.46 16.71
CA THR A 91 3.17 28.10 16.73
C THR A 91 2.10 27.08 16.41
N VAL A 92 1.25 26.88 17.39
CA VAL A 92 -0.01 26.17 17.37
C VAL A 92 -0.97 26.87 16.39
N PHE A 93 -1.52 26.13 15.43
CA PHE A 93 -2.59 26.66 14.57
C PHE A 93 -3.94 26.45 15.26
N ASP A 94 -4.50 27.54 15.77
CA ASP A 94 -5.88 27.62 16.27
C ASP A 94 -6.75 28.25 15.18
N ALA A 95 -7.65 27.45 14.59
CA ALA A 95 -8.54 27.82 13.50
C ALA A 95 -9.90 28.31 14.00
N SER A 96 -9.92 29.30 14.88
CA SER A 96 -11.17 29.97 15.22
C SER A 96 -10.90 31.46 15.49
N ARG A 97 -11.15 32.29 14.50
CA ARG A 97 -11.49 33.75 14.51
C ARG A 97 -10.77 34.52 13.40
N LEU A 98 -11.42 34.67 12.28
CA LEU A 98 -11.17 35.84 11.43
C LEU A 98 -12.48 36.63 11.31
N ARG A 99 -12.53 37.74 12.09
CA ARG A 99 -13.42 38.86 11.80
C ARG A 99 -12.68 39.86 10.94
N TYR A 100 -13.34 40.28 9.91
CA TYR A 100 -13.03 41.35 8.99
C TYR A 100 -12.68 42.64 9.71
N GLN A 101 -11.57 43.27 9.34
CA GLN A 101 -11.39 44.72 9.42
C GLN A 101 -10.58 45.24 8.21
N ASP A 102 -11.17 46.21 7.60
CA ASP A 102 -10.79 46.98 6.42
C ASP A 102 -9.55 47.84 6.69
N GLY A 103 -8.60 47.90 5.76
CA GLY A 103 -7.44 48.78 5.85
C GLY A 103 -6.55 48.67 4.62
N ARG A 104 -6.72 49.58 3.67
CA ARG A 104 -5.95 49.75 2.45
C ARG A 104 -4.46 49.94 2.75
N GLU A 105 -3.59 49.14 2.14
CA GLU A 105 -2.29 49.59 1.64
C GLU A 105 -1.87 48.67 0.48
N THR A 106 -1.56 49.29 -0.64
CA THR A 106 -1.20 48.72 -1.92
C THR A 106 0.26 48.27 -1.89
N MET A 107 0.51 46.97 -2.04
CA MET A 107 1.76 46.44 -2.57
C MET A 107 1.44 45.40 -3.66
N ASP A 108 1.97 45.67 -4.86
CA ASP A 108 1.89 44.78 -6.02
C ASP A 108 2.59 43.46 -5.73
N GLU A 109 1.79 42.40 -5.47
CA GLU A 109 2.23 41.00 -5.63
C GLU A 109 1.87 40.56 -7.05
N PRO A 110 2.71 39.75 -7.73
CA PRO A 110 2.36 39.20 -9.03
C PRO A 110 1.16 38.27 -8.86
N GLN A 111 0.01 38.73 -9.37
CA GLN A 111 -1.22 37.97 -9.42
C GLN A 111 -0.95 36.64 -10.19
N THR A 112 -1.05 35.51 -9.53
CA THR A 112 -1.23 34.24 -10.19
C THR A 112 -2.52 34.32 -10.99
N ALA A 113 -2.40 34.40 -12.32
CA ALA A 113 -3.51 34.48 -13.24
C ALA A 113 -4.41 33.26 -13.05
N GLY A 114 -5.64 33.49 -12.64
CA GLY A 114 -6.68 32.44 -12.67
C GLY A 114 -6.87 31.92 -14.09
N PRO A 115 -7.60 30.81 -14.29
CA PRO A 115 -7.79 30.21 -15.61
C PRO A 115 -8.33 31.25 -16.61
N GLU A 116 -7.67 31.31 -17.78
CA GLU A 116 -7.96 32.27 -18.85
C GLU A 116 -9.46 32.19 -19.23
N SER A 117 -10.15 33.31 -19.18
CA SER A 117 -11.56 33.42 -19.57
C SER A 117 -11.76 33.26 -21.09
N ILE A 118 -12.97 32.92 -21.51
CA ILE A 118 -13.34 32.83 -22.95
C ILE A 118 -13.00 34.11 -23.69
N GLY A 119 -13.21 35.28 -23.06
CA GLY A 119 -12.94 36.58 -23.66
C GLY A 119 -11.46 36.84 -23.85
N GLU A 120 -10.65 36.55 -22.87
CA GLU A 120 -9.19 36.67 -22.90
C GLU A 120 -8.60 35.74 -23.95
N ARG A 121 -9.05 34.49 -24.00
CA ARG A 121 -8.64 33.50 -25.00
C ARG A 121 -9.01 33.91 -26.41
N LEU A 122 -10.22 34.41 -26.59
CA LEU A 122 -10.65 34.94 -27.88
C LEU A 122 -9.75 36.07 -28.35
N ARG A 123 -9.43 37.01 -27.45
CA ARG A 123 -8.54 38.13 -27.73
C ARG A 123 -7.11 37.67 -28.05
N ARG A 124 -6.56 36.74 -27.27
CA ARG A 124 -5.23 36.19 -27.51
C ARG A 124 -5.14 35.53 -28.88
N LEU A 125 -6.02 34.56 -29.17
CA LEU A 125 -6.06 33.87 -30.46
C LEU A 125 -6.25 34.81 -31.66
N ARG A 126 -7.07 35.84 -31.49
CA ARG A 126 -7.27 36.82 -32.53
C ARG A 126 -5.99 37.60 -32.81
N VAL A 127 -5.29 38.07 -31.77
CA VAL A 127 -4.04 38.81 -31.88
C VAL A 127 -2.92 37.95 -32.46
N GLU A 128 -2.75 36.72 -31.96
CA GLU A 128 -1.76 35.75 -32.45
C GLU A 128 -1.92 35.49 -33.96
N ARG A 129 -3.16 35.52 -34.46
CA ARG A 129 -3.46 35.30 -35.89
C ARG A 129 -3.57 36.56 -36.72
N GLY A 130 -3.24 37.69 -36.12
CA GLY A 130 -3.20 38.98 -36.80
C GLY A 130 -4.56 39.56 -37.17
N PHE A 131 -5.67 39.05 -36.62
CA PHE A 131 -7.00 39.58 -36.93
C PHE A 131 -7.35 40.82 -36.11
N SER A 132 -7.92 41.85 -36.76
CA SER A 132 -8.67 42.88 -36.05
C SER A 132 -10.06 42.36 -35.64
N GLN A 133 -10.70 43.00 -34.66
CA GLN A 133 -12.10 42.67 -34.29
C GLN A 133 -13.08 42.79 -35.44
N ARG A 134 -12.81 43.70 -36.41
CA ARG A 134 -13.64 43.86 -37.64
C ARG A 134 -13.43 42.70 -38.61
N GLU A 135 -12.21 42.26 -38.82
CA GLU A 135 -11.88 41.14 -39.67
C GLU A 135 -12.41 39.83 -39.12
N LEU A 136 -12.47 39.68 -37.78
CA LEU A 136 -13.05 38.50 -37.13
C LEU A 136 -14.59 38.47 -37.21
N SER A 137 -15.24 39.64 -37.47
CA SER A 137 -16.70 39.72 -37.60
C SER A 137 -17.25 38.86 -38.77
N SER A 138 -18.49 38.41 -38.64
CA SER A 138 -19.21 37.58 -39.61
C SER A 138 -20.72 37.82 -39.51
N PRO A 139 -21.55 37.38 -40.49
CA PRO A 139 -22.98 37.52 -40.39
C PRO A 139 -23.53 36.93 -39.08
N GLY A 140 -24.13 37.79 -38.24
CA GLY A 140 -24.63 37.45 -36.90
C GLY A 140 -23.63 37.60 -35.75
N VAL A 141 -22.35 37.93 -36.01
CA VAL A 141 -21.32 38.23 -34.99
C VAL A 141 -20.63 39.55 -35.35
N SER A 142 -21.16 40.68 -34.85
CA SER A 142 -20.62 42.00 -35.13
C SER A 142 -19.33 42.29 -34.33
N TYR A 143 -18.50 43.24 -34.77
CA TYR A 143 -17.31 43.64 -34.07
C TYR A 143 -17.61 44.15 -32.65
N ALA A 144 -18.75 44.84 -32.46
CA ALA A 144 -19.18 45.30 -31.14
C ALA A 144 -19.59 44.15 -30.20
N TYR A 145 -20.05 43.02 -30.76
CA TYR A 145 -20.33 41.83 -30.03
C TYR A 145 -19.04 41.11 -29.58
N ILE A 146 -18.06 41.04 -30.51
CA ILE A 146 -16.72 40.49 -30.22
C ILE A 146 -16.03 41.31 -29.13
N SER A 147 -16.05 42.63 -29.24
CA SER A 147 -15.46 43.54 -28.23
C SER A 147 -16.04 43.30 -26.82
N ARG A 148 -17.35 43.08 -26.71
CA ARG A 148 -18.02 42.78 -25.43
C ARG A 148 -17.69 41.41 -24.89
N ILE A 149 -17.44 40.43 -25.75
CA ILE A 149 -16.97 39.09 -25.32
C ILE A 149 -15.54 39.20 -24.80
N GLU A 150 -14.64 39.86 -25.54
CA GLU A 150 -13.24 40.05 -25.15
C GLU A 150 -13.09 40.88 -23.86
N ALA A 151 -14.03 41.75 -23.57
CA ALA A 151 -14.09 42.53 -22.32
C ALA A 151 -14.77 41.77 -21.16
N GLY A 152 -15.19 40.49 -21.37
CA GLY A 152 -15.92 39.72 -20.35
C GLY A 152 -17.36 40.20 -20.09
N ALA A 153 -17.81 41.28 -20.80
CA ALA A 153 -19.12 41.86 -20.58
C ALA A 153 -20.28 41.05 -21.18
N ARG A 154 -19.99 40.03 -21.97
CA ARG A 154 -21.00 39.16 -22.56
C ARG A 154 -20.47 37.78 -22.86
N ARG A 155 -21.22 36.76 -22.43
CA ARG A 155 -20.95 35.36 -22.81
C ARG A 155 -21.41 35.09 -24.25
N PRO A 156 -20.59 34.47 -25.13
CA PRO A 156 -20.96 34.17 -26.49
C PRO A 156 -22.04 33.09 -26.56
N SER A 157 -22.92 33.17 -27.57
CA SER A 157 -23.84 32.10 -27.85
C SER A 157 -23.11 30.93 -28.57
N VAL A 158 -23.65 29.71 -28.48
CA VAL A 158 -23.09 28.52 -29.16
C VAL A 158 -22.90 28.76 -30.68
N LYS A 159 -23.83 29.47 -31.33
CA LYS A 159 -23.72 29.83 -32.73
C LYS A 159 -22.54 30.78 -32.98
N ALA A 160 -22.34 31.77 -32.12
CA ALA A 160 -21.21 32.69 -32.20
C ALA A 160 -19.88 31.97 -31.96
N LEU A 161 -19.81 31.09 -30.93
CA LEU A 161 -18.62 30.28 -30.67
C LEU A 161 -18.21 29.46 -31.88
N ARG A 162 -19.15 28.75 -32.53
CA ARG A 162 -18.87 27.97 -33.74
C ARG A 162 -18.33 28.82 -34.88
N GLN A 163 -18.84 30.02 -35.08
CA GLN A 163 -18.38 30.92 -36.14
C GLN A 163 -16.98 31.48 -35.84
N LEU A 164 -16.73 31.91 -34.58
CA LEU A 164 -15.45 32.40 -34.14
C LEU A 164 -14.36 31.34 -34.17
N ALA A 165 -14.66 30.14 -33.67
CA ALA A 165 -13.75 29.00 -33.67
C ALA A 165 -13.33 28.60 -35.08
N ARG A 166 -14.32 28.50 -36.03
CA ARG A 166 -14.03 28.22 -37.43
C ARG A 166 -13.12 29.27 -38.07
N LYS A 167 -13.36 30.52 -37.77
CA LYS A 167 -12.58 31.64 -38.35
C LYS A 167 -11.19 31.73 -37.77
N LEU A 168 -11.04 31.35 -36.50
CA LEU A 168 -9.77 31.25 -35.80
C LEU A 168 -9.06 29.94 -36.06
N GLY A 169 -9.70 28.94 -36.72
CA GLY A 169 -9.13 27.62 -37.01
C GLY A 169 -8.82 26.82 -35.73
N VAL A 170 -9.68 26.92 -34.73
CA VAL A 170 -9.61 26.15 -33.46
C VAL A 170 -10.90 25.38 -33.27
N SER A 171 -10.93 24.40 -32.37
CA SER A 171 -12.18 23.72 -31.98
C SER A 171 -13.07 24.66 -31.15
N VAL A 172 -14.36 24.39 -31.11
CA VAL A 172 -15.33 25.15 -30.31
C VAL A 172 -15.01 24.95 -28.83
N GLU A 173 -14.66 23.73 -28.48
CA GLU A 173 -14.27 23.30 -27.15
C GLU A 173 -13.00 24.05 -26.68
N TYR A 174 -11.97 24.11 -27.51
CA TYR A 174 -10.77 24.89 -27.19
C TYR A 174 -11.08 26.36 -26.93
N LEU A 175 -11.95 26.97 -27.75
CA LEU A 175 -12.32 28.36 -27.52
C LEU A 175 -13.15 28.54 -26.24
N GLU A 176 -13.94 27.55 -25.84
CA GLU A 176 -14.80 27.59 -24.66
C GLU A 176 -14.05 27.23 -23.38
N THR A 177 -13.27 26.14 -23.39
CA THR A 177 -12.63 25.56 -22.21
C THR A 177 -11.14 25.83 -22.09
N GLY A 178 -10.46 26.10 -23.21
CA GLY A 178 -9.01 26.23 -23.31
C GLY A 178 -8.27 24.94 -23.58
N SER A 179 -8.97 23.82 -23.66
CA SER A 179 -8.42 22.51 -24.02
C SER A 179 -9.13 21.94 -25.24
N ASP A 180 -8.41 21.27 -26.11
CA ASP A 180 -9.00 20.49 -27.21
C ASP A 180 -9.31 19.08 -26.67
N LEU A 181 -10.53 18.58 -26.91
CA LEU A 181 -10.90 17.20 -26.52
C LEU A 181 -9.91 16.18 -27.09
N ARG A 182 -9.41 16.41 -28.31
CA ARG A 182 -8.39 15.53 -28.90
C ARG A 182 -7.09 15.52 -28.12
N ASP A 183 -6.64 16.68 -27.62
CA ASP A 183 -5.42 16.79 -26.84
C ASP A 183 -5.60 16.16 -25.44
N VAL A 184 -6.81 16.23 -24.87
CA VAL A 184 -7.16 15.55 -23.61
C VAL A 184 -7.19 14.05 -23.81
N ASP A 185 -7.89 13.57 -24.84
CA ASP A 185 -7.97 12.14 -25.16
C ASP A 185 -6.59 11.54 -25.47
N GLU A 186 -5.74 12.29 -26.20
CA GLU A 186 -4.37 11.86 -26.50
C GLU A 186 -3.51 11.81 -25.22
N ARG A 187 -3.62 12.80 -24.32
CA ARG A 187 -2.95 12.76 -23.03
C ARG A 187 -3.42 11.58 -22.16
N GLU A 188 -4.73 11.32 -22.12
CA GLU A 188 -5.28 10.18 -21.38
C GLU A 188 -4.74 8.85 -21.90
N LEU A 189 -4.68 8.68 -23.22
CA LEU A 189 -4.14 7.46 -23.83
C LEU A 189 -2.64 7.30 -23.52
N ARG A 190 -1.84 8.35 -23.70
CA ARG A 190 -0.40 8.34 -23.37
C ARG A 190 -0.16 8.04 -21.89
N LEU A 191 -1.01 8.60 -21.02
CA LEU A 191 -0.91 8.36 -19.57
C LEU A 191 -1.27 6.91 -19.22
N ALA A 192 -2.31 6.35 -19.82
CA ALA A 192 -2.70 4.96 -19.62
C ALA A 192 -1.60 3.98 -20.09
N ASP A 193 -0.96 4.26 -21.21
CA ASP A 193 0.17 3.47 -21.70
C ASP A 193 1.37 3.57 -20.77
N ALA A 194 1.71 4.77 -20.31
CA ALA A 194 2.83 4.97 -19.38
C ALA A 194 2.57 4.34 -17.98
N GLU A 195 1.34 4.40 -17.47
CA GLU A 195 0.94 3.70 -16.25
C GLU A 195 1.07 2.17 -16.38
N LEU A 196 0.75 1.64 -17.56
CA LEU A 196 0.93 0.22 -17.85
C LEU A 196 2.42 -0.16 -17.90
N GLU A 197 3.24 0.64 -18.58
CA GLU A 197 4.71 0.43 -18.62
C GLU A 197 5.32 0.51 -17.21
N LEU A 198 4.87 1.45 -16.34
CA LEU A 198 5.30 1.53 -14.95
C LEU A 198 4.96 0.27 -14.15
N ARG A 199 3.79 -0.32 -14.40
CA ARG A 199 3.36 -1.57 -13.73
C ARG A 199 4.13 -2.80 -14.21
N LEU A 200 4.45 -2.87 -15.49
CA LEU A 200 5.20 -3.98 -16.07
C LEU A 200 6.70 -3.91 -15.76
N ALA A 201 7.19 -2.75 -15.31
CA ALA A 201 8.58 -2.48 -14.94
C ALA A 201 9.61 -2.79 -16.04
N GLU A 202 9.20 -2.89 -17.32
CA GLU A 202 10.12 -3.18 -18.44
C GLU A 202 11.07 -2.00 -18.71
N ASP A 203 10.59 -0.76 -18.62
CA ASP A 203 11.40 0.47 -18.73
C ASP A 203 10.82 1.58 -17.82
N ALA A 204 10.88 1.34 -16.51
CA ALA A 204 10.27 2.23 -15.51
C ALA A 204 10.83 3.67 -15.57
N GLU A 205 12.11 3.85 -15.92
CA GLU A 205 12.71 5.19 -16.05
C GLU A 205 12.17 5.96 -17.25
N LYS A 206 11.97 5.27 -18.38
CA LYS A 206 11.34 5.88 -19.56
C LYS A 206 9.89 6.24 -19.27
N ALA A 207 9.14 5.30 -18.69
CA ALA A 207 7.74 5.53 -18.33
C ALA A 207 7.59 6.70 -17.34
N ARG A 208 8.46 6.81 -16.33
CA ARG A 208 8.48 7.96 -15.43
C ARG A 208 8.72 9.27 -16.15
N ARG A 209 9.66 9.34 -17.09
CA ARG A 209 9.89 10.56 -17.89
C ARG A 209 8.66 10.96 -18.68
N VAL A 210 8.02 9.99 -19.34
CA VAL A 210 6.79 10.23 -20.11
C VAL A 210 5.66 10.77 -19.20
N VAL A 211 5.49 10.23 -18.00
CA VAL A 211 4.46 10.73 -17.06
C VAL A 211 4.79 12.15 -16.58
N HIS A 212 6.07 12.50 -16.38
CA HIS A 212 6.46 13.87 -16.03
C HIS A 212 6.17 14.86 -17.18
N GLU A 213 6.49 14.49 -18.43
CA GLU A 213 6.15 15.32 -19.60
C GLU A 213 4.63 15.54 -19.72
N ILE A 214 3.85 14.47 -19.50
CA ILE A 214 2.38 14.58 -19.50
C ILE A 214 1.88 15.46 -18.35
N LEU A 215 2.49 15.40 -17.18
CA LEU A 215 2.15 16.28 -16.06
C LEU A 215 2.37 17.76 -16.42
N ASP A 216 3.53 18.08 -17.00
CA ASP A 216 3.87 19.43 -17.39
C ASP A 216 2.92 19.94 -18.51
N ASP A 217 2.65 19.10 -19.51
CA ASP A 217 1.69 19.41 -20.57
C ASP A 217 0.27 19.64 -20.01
N ALA A 218 -0.17 18.82 -19.06
CA ALA A 218 -1.49 18.92 -18.44
C ALA A 218 -1.61 20.22 -17.61
N ILE A 219 -0.58 20.58 -16.84
CA ILE A 219 -0.52 21.82 -16.09
C ILE A 219 -0.58 23.03 -17.03
N ALA A 220 0.23 23.02 -18.11
CA ALA A 220 0.25 24.09 -19.10
C ALA A 220 -1.09 24.25 -19.83
N ALA A 221 -1.82 23.13 -20.07
CA ALA A 221 -3.13 23.13 -20.69
C ALA A 221 -4.29 23.43 -19.72
N GLY A 222 -4.04 23.52 -18.41
CA GLY A 222 -5.07 23.66 -17.38
C GLY A 222 -5.94 22.42 -17.18
N ASP A 223 -5.44 21.26 -17.62
CA ASP A 223 -6.11 19.96 -17.49
C ASP A 223 -5.84 19.36 -16.10
N SER A 224 -6.66 19.75 -15.14
CA SER A 224 -6.50 19.33 -13.74
C SER A 224 -6.67 17.83 -13.55
N THR A 225 -7.47 17.16 -14.38
CA THR A 225 -7.74 15.72 -14.27
C THR A 225 -6.52 14.90 -14.69
N SER A 226 -5.95 15.17 -15.86
CA SER A 226 -4.73 14.51 -16.32
C SER A 226 -3.54 14.85 -15.41
N ALA A 227 -3.43 16.09 -14.92
CA ALA A 227 -2.39 16.49 -13.99
C ALA A 227 -2.47 15.74 -12.65
N LEU A 228 -3.68 15.59 -12.09
CA LEU A 228 -3.88 14.81 -10.87
C LEU A 228 -3.52 13.33 -11.08
N ARG A 229 -4.00 12.73 -12.15
CA ARG A 229 -3.73 11.32 -12.48
C ARG A 229 -2.23 11.07 -12.68
N ALA A 230 -1.53 11.98 -13.38
CA ALA A 230 -0.08 11.89 -13.55
C ALA A 230 0.68 12.01 -12.22
N ARG A 231 0.29 12.93 -11.33
CA ARG A 231 0.88 13.05 -9.98
C ARG A 231 0.72 11.77 -9.17
N VAL A 232 -0.47 11.17 -9.20
CA VAL A 232 -0.74 9.88 -8.54
C VAL A 232 0.16 8.79 -9.11
N ALA A 233 0.25 8.67 -10.45
CA ALA A 233 1.08 7.66 -11.09
C ALA A 233 2.57 7.78 -10.70
N ILE A 234 3.10 9.02 -10.67
CA ILE A 234 4.48 9.29 -10.23
C ILE A 234 4.64 8.92 -8.75
N GLY A 235 3.71 9.34 -7.87
CA GLY A 235 3.76 9.03 -6.45
C GLY A 235 3.76 7.54 -6.15
N LEU A 236 2.91 6.77 -6.83
CA LEU A 236 2.86 5.31 -6.71
C LEU A 236 4.15 4.65 -7.25
N ALA A 237 4.71 5.15 -8.36
CA ALA A 237 5.97 4.67 -8.90
C ALA A 237 7.17 4.96 -7.97
N GLU A 238 7.22 6.15 -7.36
CA GLU A 238 8.23 6.48 -6.35
C GLU A 238 8.13 5.57 -5.11
N ALA A 239 6.91 5.30 -4.64
CA ALA A 239 6.69 4.37 -3.53
C ALA A 239 7.18 2.96 -3.88
N SER A 240 6.87 2.47 -5.09
CA SER A 240 7.34 1.16 -5.58
C SER A 240 8.86 1.09 -5.73
N ALA A 241 9.53 2.22 -5.98
CA ALA A 241 10.99 2.32 -6.03
C ALA A 241 11.64 2.52 -4.65
N GLY A 242 10.85 2.55 -3.55
CA GLY A 242 11.35 2.79 -2.20
C GLY A 242 11.65 4.26 -1.87
N ASN A 243 11.34 5.19 -2.76
CA ASN A 243 11.53 6.62 -2.55
C ASN A 243 10.38 7.22 -1.72
N ASN A 244 10.17 6.68 -0.52
CA ASN A 244 8.99 6.96 0.30
C ASN A 244 8.77 8.45 0.60
N ALA A 245 9.83 9.24 0.77
CA ALA A 245 9.70 10.68 1.03
C ALA A 245 9.15 11.45 -0.18
N ALA A 246 9.66 11.15 -1.40
CA ALA A 246 9.17 11.76 -2.62
C ALA A 246 7.74 11.29 -2.95
N ALA A 247 7.44 10.01 -2.70
CA ALA A 247 6.11 9.46 -2.87
C ALA A 247 5.10 10.15 -1.94
N ALA A 248 5.42 10.30 -0.66
CA ALA A 248 4.54 10.96 0.32
C ALA A 248 4.22 12.41 -0.11
N GLU A 249 5.23 13.22 -0.44
CA GLU A 249 5.04 14.61 -0.89
C GLU A 249 4.08 14.72 -2.09
N ARG A 250 4.25 13.82 -3.08
CA ARG A 250 3.41 13.82 -4.29
C ARG A 250 1.99 13.35 -4.04
N LEU A 251 1.84 12.29 -3.22
CA LEU A 251 0.52 11.75 -2.88
C LEU A 251 -0.25 12.71 -1.96
N GLU A 252 0.40 13.37 -1.00
CA GLU A 252 -0.19 14.45 -0.19
C GLU A 252 -0.71 15.59 -1.06
N THR A 253 0.11 16.04 -2.03
CA THR A 253 -0.30 17.08 -2.99
C THR A 253 -1.51 16.65 -3.82
N ALA A 254 -1.56 15.36 -4.23
CA ALA A 254 -2.70 14.82 -4.98
C ALA A 254 -3.98 14.76 -4.13
N ILE A 255 -3.89 14.29 -2.90
CA ILE A 255 -5.02 14.21 -1.95
C ILE A 255 -5.50 15.62 -1.56
N GLY A 256 -4.58 16.55 -1.33
CA GLY A 256 -4.88 17.95 -0.99
C GLY A 256 -5.67 18.71 -2.06
N SER A 257 -5.70 18.22 -3.30
CA SER A 257 -6.53 18.78 -4.37
C SER A 257 -8.04 18.61 -4.14
N GLN A 258 -8.46 17.79 -3.18
CA GLN A 258 -9.85 17.39 -2.89
C GLN A 258 -10.61 16.75 -4.08
N LEU A 259 -9.93 16.49 -5.19
CA LEU A 259 -10.49 15.79 -6.34
C LEU A 259 -10.35 14.26 -6.22
N LEU A 260 -9.64 13.80 -5.20
CA LEU A 260 -9.36 12.39 -4.94
C LEU A 260 -10.12 11.94 -3.69
N SER A 261 -11.05 11.01 -3.87
CA SER A 261 -11.79 10.43 -2.74
C SER A 261 -11.17 9.09 -2.30
N PRO A 262 -11.10 8.80 -0.98
CA PRO A 262 -10.68 7.50 -0.49
C PRO A 262 -11.61 6.35 -0.95
N LEU A 263 -12.89 6.65 -1.25
CA LEU A 263 -13.83 5.67 -1.76
C LEU A 263 -13.47 5.22 -3.19
N GLN A 264 -12.95 6.14 -4.01
CA GLN A 264 -12.63 5.86 -5.42
C GLN A 264 -11.21 5.30 -5.59
N ARG A 265 -10.24 5.79 -4.80
CA ARG A 265 -8.82 5.45 -4.90
C ARG A 265 -8.23 5.07 -3.53
N PRO A 266 -8.77 4.04 -2.88
CA PRO A 266 -8.25 3.58 -1.59
C PRO A 266 -6.77 3.14 -1.66
N ASP A 267 -6.31 2.73 -2.83
CA ASP A 267 -4.92 2.36 -3.11
C ASP A 267 -3.94 3.50 -2.86
N VAL A 268 -4.29 4.72 -3.25
CA VAL A 268 -3.45 5.92 -3.05
C VAL A 268 -3.27 6.23 -1.57
N TYR A 269 -4.35 6.18 -0.80
CA TYR A 269 -4.31 6.41 0.64
C TYR A 269 -3.56 5.28 1.37
N ALA A 270 -3.75 4.02 0.95
CA ALA A 270 -2.99 2.89 1.47
C ALA A 270 -1.47 3.07 1.23
N THR A 271 -1.08 3.46 0.02
CA THR A 271 0.33 3.69 -0.32
C THR A 271 0.92 4.86 0.48
N LEU A 272 0.18 5.97 0.64
CA LEU A 272 0.64 7.08 1.47
C LEU A 272 0.85 6.66 2.93
N GLY A 273 -0.08 5.90 3.51
CA GLY A 273 0.07 5.37 4.87
C GLY A 273 1.30 4.46 5.01
N GLN A 274 1.61 3.66 3.99
CA GLN A 274 2.83 2.85 3.96
C GLN A 274 4.10 3.70 3.87
N CYS A 275 4.07 4.78 3.07
CA CYS A 275 5.19 5.73 3.02
C CYS A 275 5.43 6.36 4.40
N TYR A 276 4.39 6.76 5.13
CA TYR A 276 4.53 7.27 6.49
C TYR A 276 5.12 6.24 7.45
N ALA A 277 4.66 4.98 7.39
CA ALA A 277 5.23 3.90 8.20
C ALA A 277 6.72 3.70 7.90
N ALA A 278 7.11 3.66 6.61
CA ALA A 278 8.50 3.52 6.19
C ALA A 278 9.39 4.72 6.58
N LEU A 279 8.81 5.90 6.72
CA LEU A 279 9.48 7.12 7.20
C LEU A 279 9.55 7.21 8.74
N GLY A 280 9.00 6.23 9.48
CA GLY A 280 8.92 6.26 10.92
C GLY A 280 7.93 7.29 11.47
N GLN A 281 6.86 7.55 10.73
CA GLN A 281 5.80 8.51 11.05
C GLN A 281 4.43 7.81 11.23
N PRO A 282 4.30 6.82 12.12
CA PRO A 282 3.06 6.03 12.23
C PRO A 282 1.85 6.88 12.66
N GLN A 283 2.06 7.97 13.39
CA GLN A 283 0.95 8.87 13.77
C GLN A 283 0.29 9.50 12.54
N HIS A 284 1.06 9.94 11.53
CA HIS A 284 0.48 10.47 10.28
C HIS A 284 -0.35 9.43 9.53
N ALA A 285 0.06 8.15 9.58
CA ALA A 285 -0.73 7.08 8.99
C ALA A 285 -2.04 6.83 9.77
N VAL A 286 -2.00 6.93 11.11
CA VAL A 286 -3.20 6.84 11.96
C VAL A 286 -4.18 7.96 11.59
N ASP A 287 -3.72 9.21 11.60
CA ASP A 287 -4.55 10.38 11.31
C ASP A 287 -5.17 10.28 9.90
N LEU A 288 -4.38 9.85 8.91
CA LEU A 288 -4.84 9.63 7.53
C LEU A 288 -5.97 8.60 7.46
N PHE A 289 -5.82 7.45 8.11
CA PHE A 289 -6.82 6.37 8.01
C PHE A 289 -8.05 6.64 8.88
N GLU A 290 -7.93 7.38 9.97
CA GLU A 290 -9.08 7.90 10.73
C GLU A 290 -9.91 8.88 9.89
N ASP A 291 -9.25 9.80 9.16
CA ASP A 291 -9.93 10.70 8.23
C ASP A 291 -10.63 9.92 7.10
N CYS A 292 -9.96 8.92 6.53
CA CYS A 292 -10.59 8.04 5.52
C CYS A 292 -11.84 7.35 6.07
N LEU A 293 -11.79 6.79 7.28
CA LEU A 293 -12.94 6.14 7.90
C LEU A 293 -14.08 7.12 8.18
N ALA A 294 -13.77 8.32 8.65
CA ALA A 294 -14.77 9.37 8.88
C ALA A 294 -15.47 9.75 7.56
N ARG A 295 -14.69 9.92 6.48
CA ARG A 295 -15.25 10.23 5.15
C ARG A 295 -16.08 9.10 4.58
N VAL A 296 -15.64 7.84 4.72
CA VAL A 296 -16.45 6.69 4.29
C VAL A 296 -17.76 6.63 5.06
N ALA A 297 -17.75 6.89 6.38
CA ALA A 297 -18.96 6.91 7.19
C ALA A 297 -19.93 8.04 6.84
N GLU A 298 -19.41 9.19 6.37
CA GLU A 298 -20.20 10.34 5.96
C GLU A 298 -20.73 10.21 4.52
N GLU A 299 -19.86 9.83 3.57
CA GLU A 299 -20.18 9.83 2.13
C GLU A 299 -20.90 8.55 1.68
N SER A 300 -20.62 7.40 2.30
CA SER A 300 -21.17 6.07 1.95
C SER A 300 -21.19 5.13 3.17
N PRO A 301 -22.08 5.35 4.11
CA PRO A 301 -22.15 4.54 5.34
C PRO A 301 -22.45 3.05 5.09
N GLU A 302 -22.99 2.71 3.92
CA GLU A 302 -23.24 1.34 3.47
C GLU A 302 -22.03 0.65 2.83
N ASP A 303 -20.94 1.38 2.55
CA ASP A 303 -19.72 0.81 1.95
C ASP A 303 -18.88 0.05 2.97
N THR A 304 -19.38 -1.10 3.39
CA THR A 304 -18.73 -2.00 4.34
C THR A 304 -17.34 -2.42 3.86
N THR A 305 -17.13 -2.54 2.54
CA THR A 305 -15.83 -2.94 1.97
C THR A 305 -14.75 -1.90 2.27
N ASN A 306 -15.00 -0.61 2.04
CA ASN A 306 -14.02 0.43 2.35
C ASN A 306 -13.90 0.67 3.86
N GLN A 307 -14.97 0.53 4.63
CA GLN A 307 -14.89 0.56 6.10
C GLN A 307 -13.93 -0.50 6.63
N VAL A 308 -14.11 -1.77 6.26
CA VAL A 308 -13.23 -2.88 6.67
C VAL A 308 -11.81 -2.69 6.15
N ARG A 309 -11.64 -2.20 4.92
CA ARG A 309 -10.34 -1.93 4.31
C ARG A 309 -9.54 -0.90 5.10
N PHE A 310 -10.11 0.27 5.38
CA PHE A 310 -9.42 1.32 6.13
C PHE A 310 -9.25 0.97 7.61
N SER A 311 -10.18 0.24 8.23
CA SER A 311 -9.99 -0.34 9.57
C SER A 311 -8.76 -1.24 9.61
N THR A 312 -8.56 -2.05 8.59
CA THR A 312 -7.38 -2.91 8.45
C THR A 312 -6.08 -2.09 8.35
N TYR A 313 -6.06 -1.03 7.52
CA TYR A 313 -4.89 -0.15 7.40
C TYR A 313 -4.62 0.62 8.70
N LEU A 314 -5.66 1.11 9.35
CA LEU A 314 -5.55 1.77 10.66
C LEU A 314 -4.95 0.83 11.71
N SER A 315 -5.34 -0.44 11.71
CA SER A 315 -4.79 -1.42 12.67
C SER A 315 -3.29 -1.64 12.51
N TYR A 316 -2.76 -1.58 11.29
CA TYR A 316 -1.31 -1.62 11.06
C TYR A 316 -0.63 -0.37 11.61
N ALA A 317 -1.14 0.81 11.30
CA ALA A 317 -0.58 2.07 11.78
C ALA A 317 -0.59 2.16 13.32
N LEU A 318 -1.68 1.72 13.96
CA LEU A 318 -1.78 1.62 15.42
C LEU A 318 -0.80 0.59 16.00
N SER A 319 -0.59 -0.54 15.33
CA SER A 319 0.39 -1.54 15.76
C SER A 319 1.82 -1.02 15.68
N ASP A 320 2.15 -0.26 14.62
CA ASP A 320 3.45 0.40 14.48
C ASP A 320 3.66 1.51 15.52
N LEU A 321 2.58 2.17 15.93
CA LEU A 321 2.57 3.13 17.04
C LEU A 321 2.69 2.46 18.41
N GLY A 322 2.44 1.14 18.50
CA GLY A 322 2.42 0.36 19.75
C GLY A 322 1.06 0.38 20.47
N ASP A 323 0.02 0.98 19.88
CA ASP A 323 -1.34 0.98 20.45
C ASP A 323 -2.13 -0.26 20.04
N LEU A 324 -1.70 -1.41 20.60
CA LEU A 324 -2.30 -2.71 20.28
C LEU A 324 -3.75 -2.85 20.77
N GLY A 325 -4.14 -2.05 21.79
CA GLY A 325 -5.51 -2.04 22.31
C GLY A 325 -6.48 -1.47 21.28
N ARG A 326 -6.19 -0.27 20.75
CA ARG A 326 -7.02 0.34 19.70
C ARG A 326 -6.97 -0.47 18.40
N ALA A 327 -5.82 -1.05 18.06
CA ALA A 327 -5.71 -1.92 16.89
C ALA A 327 -6.66 -3.13 16.98
N GLU A 328 -6.80 -3.73 18.18
CA GLU A 328 -7.75 -4.82 18.42
C GLU A 328 -9.20 -4.34 18.29
N ASP A 329 -9.55 -3.24 18.96
CA ASP A 329 -10.93 -2.72 18.92
C ASP A 329 -11.38 -2.46 17.47
N VAL A 330 -10.54 -1.82 16.67
CA VAL A 330 -10.80 -1.53 15.25
C VAL A 330 -10.97 -2.80 14.43
N LEU A 331 -10.15 -3.83 14.66
CA LEU A 331 -10.25 -5.10 13.93
C LEU A 331 -11.46 -5.94 14.38
N VAL A 332 -11.83 -5.91 15.65
CA VAL A 332 -13.04 -6.60 16.17
C VAL A 332 -14.30 -5.98 15.55
N ASP A 333 -14.36 -4.66 15.46
CA ASP A 333 -15.47 -3.97 14.80
C ASP A 333 -15.53 -4.27 13.30
N ALA A 334 -14.37 -4.36 12.63
CA ALA A 334 -14.29 -4.76 11.24
C ALA A 334 -14.71 -6.23 11.04
N LEU A 335 -14.32 -7.12 11.96
CA LEU A 335 -14.69 -8.54 11.91
C LEU A 335 -16.20 -8.77 12.01
N ALA A 336 -16.89 -7.97 12.81
CA ALA A 336 -18.35 -8.03 12.94
C ALA A 336 -19.09 -7.76 11.60
N ARG A 337 -18.42 -7.11 10.65
CA ARG A 337 -18.93 -6.78 9.31
C ARG A 337 -18.33 -7.64 8.19
N ALA A 338 -17.45 -8.57 8.51
CA ALA A 338 -16.69 -9.34 7.50
C ALA A 338 -17.57 -10.13 6.54
N ASP A 339 -18.73 -10.61 6.99
CA ASP A 339 -19.66 -11.39 6.16
C ASP A 339 -20.40 -10.52 5.12
N GLU A 340 -20.48 -9.21 5.33
CA GLU A 340 -21.08 -8.26 4.40
C GLU A 340 -20.10 -7.84 3.29
N VAL A 341 -18.80 -8.07 3.49
CA VAL A 341 -17.75 -7.72 2.52
C VAL A 341 -17.77 -8.71 1.35
N THR A 342 -18.04 -8.20 0.17
CA THR A 342 -18.09 -9.01 -1.06
C THR A 342 -16.72 -9.25 -1.68
N ASP A 343 -15.76 -8.34 -1.45
CA ASP A 343 -14.39 -8.45 -1.96
C ASP A 343 -13.56 -9.45 -1.12
N PRO A 344 -13.15 -10.59 -1.70
CA PRO A 344 -12.42 -11.62 -0.97
C PRO A 344 -11.06 -11.12 -0.46
N TYR A 345 -10.41 -10.19 -1.18
CA TYR A 345 -9.11 -9.66 -0.78
C TYR A 345 -9.18 -8.76 0.46
N THR A 346 -10.25 -8.00 0.61
CA THR A 346 -10.49 -7.21 1.83
C THR A 346 -10.69 -8.14 3.03
N ARG A 347 -11.41 -9.26 2.86
CA ARG A 347 -11.57 -10.27 3.92
C ARG A 347 -10.26 -10.99 4.24
N VAL A 348 -9.49 -11.37 3.23
CA VAL A 348 -8.13 -11.95 3.42
C VAL A 348 -7.27 -11.02 4.24
N ARG A 349 -7.25 -9.75 3.87
CA ARG A 349 -6.46 -8.72 4.55
C ARG A 349 -6.88 -8.52 6.01
N LEU A 350 -8.18 -8.54 6.28
CA LEU A 350 -8.72 -8.50 7.64
C LEU A 350 -8.24 -9.70 8.48
N TYR A 351 -8.40 -10.93 7.97
CA TYR A 351 -7.94 -12.12 8.70
C TYR A 351 -6.42 -12.16 8.88
N TRP A 352 -5.67 -11.69 7.90
CA TRP A 352 -4.23 -11.53 8.02
C TRP A 352 -3.84 -10.55 9.13
N SER A 353 -4.50 -9.39 9.20
CA SER A 353 -4.27 -8.40 10.25
C SER A 353 -4.59 -8.93 11.63
N LEU A 354 -5.71 -9.65 11.77
CA LEU A 354 -6.07 -10.34 13.01
C LEU A 354 -5.03 -11.40 13.40
N ALA A 355 -4.52 -12.16 12.45
CA ALA A 355 -3.46 -13.13 12.70
C ALA A 355 -2.18 -12.45 13.21
N ARG A 356 -1.74 -11.38 12.54
CA ARG A 356 -0.54 -10.62 12.92
C ARG A 356 -0.68 -9.96 14.29
N LEU A 357 -1.81 -9.33 14.58
CA LEU A 357 -2.08 -8.70 15.87
C LEU A 357 -2.02 -9.75 17.01
N ASN A 358 -2.66 -10.90 16.81
CA ASN A 358 -2.66 -11.96 17.81
C ASN A 358 -1.29 -12.63 17.97
N GLU A 359 -0.46 -12.68 16.91
CA GLU A 359 0.94 -13.10 17.02
C GLU A 359 1.74 -12.12 17.90
N ILE A 360 1.62 -10.80 17.66
CA ILE A 360 2.29 -9.75 18.46
C ILE A 360 1.85 -9.82 19.94
N ARG A 361 0.61 -10.17 20.20
CA ARG A 361 0.05 -10.33 21.56
C ARG A 361 0.36 -11.68 22.21
N GLU A 362 1.22 -12.47 21.61
CA GLU A 362 1.59 -13.82 22.10
C GLU A 362 0.37 -14.76 22.24
N GLN A 363 -0.62 -14.63 21.32
CA GLN A 363 -1.80 -15.49 21.25
C GLN A 363 -1.79 -16.36 19.96
N PRO A 364 -0.80 -17.23 19.78
CA PRO A 364 -0.58 -17.92 18.51
C PRO A 364 -1.69 -18.91 18.13
N ALA A 365 -2.50 -19.39 19.10
CA ALA A 365 -3.64 -20.26 18.79
C ALA A 365 -4.72 -19.50 18.02
N ILE A 366 -5.03 -18.28 18.44
CA ILE A 366 -6.01 -17.41 17.78
C ILE A 366 -5.45 -16.93 16.43
N ALA A 367 -4.16 -16.55 16.41
CA ALA A 367 -3.48 -16.16 15.19
C ALA A 367 -3.57 -17.26 14.11
N LEU A 368 -3.35 -18.51 14.51
CA LEU A 368 -3.42 -19.65 13.60
C LEU A 368 -4.83 -19.87 13.02
N GLU A 369 -5.88 -19.62 13.79
CA GLU A 369 -7.26 -19.72 13.28
C GLU A 369 -7.51 -18.68 12.18
N TYR A 370 -7.11 -17.42 12.40
CA TYR A 370 -7.31 -16.38 11.42
C TYR A 370 -6.47 -16.57 10.15
N ILE A 371 -5.21 -16.97 10.26
CA ILE A 371 -4.40 -17.18 9.05
C ILE A 371 -4.93 -18.36 8.21
N ARG A 372 -5.47 -19.41 8.83
CA ARG A 372 -6.13 -20.51 8.12
C ARG A 372 -7.39 -20.05 7.36
N ARG A 373 -8.16 -19.11 7.92
CA ARG A 373 -9.29 -18.49 7.21
C ARG A 373 -8.82 -17.68 6.00
N ALA A 374 -7.71 -16.94 6.14
CA ALA A 374 -7.12 -16.23 5.01
C ALA A 374 -6.64 -17.18 3.90
N ILE A 375 -5.96 -18.29 4.27
CA ILE A 375 -5.52 -19.33 3.33
C ILE A 375 -6.72 -19.90 2.58
N ALA A 376 -7.78 -20.31 3.28
CA ALA A 376 -8.98 -20.90 2.67
C ALA A 376 -9.66 -19.95 1.65
N LEU A 377 -9.62 -18.64 1.89
CA LEU A 377 -10.11 -17.65 0.92
C LEU A 377 -9.16 -17.51 -0.28
N LEU A 378 -7.85 -17.54 -0.07
CA LEU A 378 -6.85 -17.43 -1.13
C LEU A 378 -6.82 -18.65 -2.05
N GLU A 379 -7.08 -19.84 -1.54
CA GLU A 379 -7.15 -21.07 -2.33
C GLU A 379 -8.20 -21.00 -3.46
N VAL A 380 -9.25 -20.20 -3.29
CA VAL A 380 -10.31 -20.03 -4.31
C VAL A 380 -10.07 -18.83 -5.23
N THR A 381 -9.05 -18.00 -4.97
CA THR A 381 -8.76 -16.78 -5.76
C THR A 381 -7.70 -16.97 -6.84
N GLU A 382 -7.02 -18.11 -6.88
CA GLU A 382 -5.87 -18.40 -7.76
C GLU A 382 -4.67 -17.46 -7.57
N ASP A 383 -4.64 -16.70 -6.47
CA ASP A 383 -3.54 -15.78 -6.14
C ASP A 383 -2.43 -16.54 -5.40
N THR A 384 -1.54 -17.14 -6.17
CA THR A 384 -0.45 -17.98 -5.65
C THR A 384 0.55 -17.20 -4.80
N LEU A 385 0.79 -15.92 -5.11
CA LEU A 385 1.74 -15.10 -4.36
C LEU A 385 1.25 -14.81 -2.93
N HIS A 386 0.01 -14.33 -2.78
CA HIS A 386 -0.55 -14.08 -1.45
C HIS A 386 -0.79 -15.37 -0.68
N LEU A 387 -1.12 -16.46 -1.38
CA LEU A 387 -1.25 -17.79 -0.78
C LEU A 387 0.11 -18.27 -0.24
N ALA A 388 1.21 -18.12 -1.00
CA ALA A 388 2.56 -18.44 -0.53
C ALA A 388 2.93 -17.68 0.75
N ARG A 389 2.69 -16.35 0.75
CA ARG A 389 2.94 -15.50 1.93
C ARG A 389 2.07 -15.88 3.12
N ALA A 390 0.82 -16.32 2.89
CA ALA A 390 -0.07 -16.80 3.95
C ALA A 390 0.43 -18.11 4.57
N HIS A 391 0.92 -19.05 3.76
CA HIS A 391 1.57 -20.26 4.24
C HIS A 391 2.86 -19.95 5.03
N LEU A 392 3.66 -18.97 4.55
CA LEU A 392 4.86 -18.52 5.28
C LEU A 392 4.49 -18.02 6.69
N LEU A 393 3.53 -17.10 6.78
CA LEU A 393 3.05 -16.60 8.09
C LEU A 393 2.44 -17.72 8.95
N CYS A 394 1.70 -18.65 8.35
CA CYS A 394 1.16 -19.80 9.08
C CYS A 394 2.27 -20.64 9.72
N GLY A 395 3.35 -20.90 8.99
CA GLY A 395 4.52 -21.61 9.50
C GLY A 395 5.21 -20.86 10.66
N THR A 396 5.36 -19.55 10.53
CA THR A 396 5.92 -18.68 11.59
C THR A 396 5.08 -18.74 12.87
N ILE A 397 3.74 -18.63 12.74
CA ILE A 397 2.82 -18.77 13.88
C ILE A 397 2.86 -20.18 14.49
N MET A 398 3.02 -21.23 13.68
CA MET A 398 3.19 -22.60 14.18
C MET A 398 4.47 -22.76 15.00
N ILE A 399 5.57 -22.13 14.60
CA ILE A 399 6.81 -22.07 15.38
C ILE A 399 6.53 -21.46 16.76
N SER A 400 5.81 -20.36 16.82
CA SER A 400 5.45 -19.69 18.09
C SER A 400 4.57 -20.58 18.99
N GLN A 401 3.83 -21.54 18.42
CA GLN A 401 3.10 -22.57 19.16
C GLN A 401 3.96 -23.77 19.57
N GLY A 402 5.22 -23.83 19.22
CA GLY A 402 6.07 -25.01 19.42
C GLY A 402 5.84 -26.15 18.42
N LYS A 403 5.03 -25.93 17.36
CA LYS A 403 4.74 -26.92 16.31
C LYS A 403 5.80 -26.87 15.21
N VAL A 404 7.06 -26.99 15.61
CA VAL A 404 8.23 -26.76 14.75
C VAL A 404 8.30 -27.73 13.56
N GLN A 405 7.87 -28.98 13.75
CA GLN A 405 7.86 -29.98 12.67
C GLN A 405 6.79 -29.65 11.62
N GLU A 406 5.56 -29.36 12.06
CA GLU A 406 4.43 -29.02 11.19
C GLU A 406 4.66 -27.72 10.40
N ALA A 407 5.40 -26.75 10.96
CA ALA A 407 5.78 -25.54 10.26
C ALA A 407 6.57 -25.80 8.97
N GLY A 408 7.34 -26.89 8.92
CA GLY A 408 8.09 -27.27 7.72
C GLY A 408 7.21 -27.58 6.52
N GLU A 409 6.01 -28.14 6.72
CA GLU A 409 5.04 -28.40 5.66
C GLU A 409 4.53 -27.08 5.07
N GLN A 410 4.28 -26.09 5.94
CA GLN A 410 3.83 -24.76 5.51
C GLN A 410 4.91 -24.03 4.70
N PHE A 411 6.18 -24.11 5.11
CA PHE A 411 7.30 -23.52 4.37
C PHE A 411 7.53 -24.20 3.02
N THR A 412 7.35 -25.52 2.94
CA THR A 412 7.43 -26.26 1.67
C THR A 412 6.32 -25.84 0.72
N GLU A 413 5.10 -25.65 1.24
CA GLU A 413 3.98 -25.18 0.44
C GLU A 413 4.17 -23.73 -0.02
N ALA A 414 4.67 -22.86 0.85
CA ALA A 414 5.04 -21.49 0.49
C ALA A 414 6.07 -21.46 -0.65
N GLU A 415 7.13 -22.26 -0.55
CA GLU A 415 8.17 -22.35 -1.59
C GLU A 415 7.61 -22.83 -2.93
N ARG A 416 6.75 -23.84 -2.90
CA ARG A 416 6.06 -24.37 -4.09
C ARG A 416 5.19 -23.30 -4.77
N MET A 417 4.47 -22.48 -3.98
CA MET A 417 3.57 -21.45 -4.48
C MET A 417 4.31 -20.21 -5.01
N PHE A 418 5.47 -19.86 -4.42
CA PHE A 418 6.32 -18.78 -4.96
C PHE A 418 6.83 -19.10 -6.38
N GLY A 419 6.92 -20.37 -6.74
CA GLY A 419 7.35 -20.81 -8.07
C GLY A 419 8.86 -20.67 -8.31
N PRO A 420 9.30 -20.71 -9.58
CA PRO A 420 10.73 -20.82 -9.93
C PRO A 420 11.49 -19.49 -9.85
N THR A 421 10.80 -18.34 -9.86
CA THR A 421 11.41 -17.01 -9.88
C THR A 421 10.74 -16.09 -8.87
N PRO A 422 10.84 -16.40 -7.56
CA PRO A 422 10.25 -15.54 -6.52
C PRO A 422 10.97 -14.20 -6.43
N ALA A 423 10.28 -13.19 -5.91
CA ALA A 423 10.96 -11.93 -5.56
C ALA A 423 12.04 -12.20 -4.50
N PRO A 424 13.22 -11.56 -4.60
CA PRO A 424 14.34 -11.81 -3.67
C PRO A 424 13.95 -11.66 -2.20
N LEU A 425 13.14 -10.66 -1.87
CA LEU A 425 12.67 -10.43 -0.50
C LEU A 425 11.76 -11.57 0.02
N ASP A 426 10.84 -12.08 -0.81
CA ASP A 426 9.96 -13.18 -0.41
C ASP A 426 10.76 -14.46 -0.15
N LEU A 427 11.75 -14.74 -1.00
CA LEU A 427 12.63 -15.90 -0.83
C LEU A 427 13.53 -15.72 0.40
N ALA A 428 14.05 -14.53 0.64
CA ALA A 428 14.88 -14.24 1.81
C ALA A 428 14.10 -14.43 3.12
N ASN A 429 12.85 -13.97 3.18
CA ASN A 429 11.98 -14.19 4.34
C ASN A 429 11.72 -15.68 4.56
N LEU A 430 11.43 -16.42 3.50
CA LEU A 430 11.27 -17.88 3.59
C LEU A 430 12.54 -18.55 4.13
N ARG A 431 13.73 -18.21 3.61
CA ARG A 431 15.02 -18.75 4.08
C ARG A 431 15.28 -18.39 5.55
N SER A 432 14.95 -17.18 5.97
CA SER A 432 15.08 -16.75 7.38
C SER A 432 14.18 -17.58 8.30
N ASP A 433 12.93 -17.81 7.93
CA ASP A 433 12.00 -18.61 8.75
C ASP A 433 12.36 -20.10 8.74
N GLN A 434 12.85 -20.64 7.64
CA GLN A 434 13.42 -21.99 7.56
C GLN A 434 14.68 -22.12 8.44
N ALA A 435 15.55 -21.08 8.45
CA ALA A 435 16.73 -21.03 9.32
C ALA A 435 16.33 -20.99 10.80
N LYS A 436 15.35 -20.18 11.18
CA LYS A 436 14.80 -20.13 12.55
C LYS A 436 14.26 -21.49 12.98
N ARG A 437 13.54 -22.18 12.08
CA ARG A 437 13.08 -23.54 12.31
C ARG A 437 14.25 -24.51 12.54
N ALA A 438 15.30 -24.45 11.73
CA ALA A 438 16.48 -25.31 11.86
C ALA A 438 17.23 -25.06 13.18
N VAL A 439 17.34 -23.80 13.65
CA VAL A 439 17.86 -23.49 14.98
C VAL A 439 17.07 -24.21 16.08
N LEU A 440 15.75 -24.19 16.00
CA LEU A 440 14.87 -24.84 17.00
C LEU A 440 14.91 -26.36 16.93
N LEU A 441 15.31 -26.94 15.79
CA LEU A 441 15.52 -28.37 15.59
C LEU A 441 16.96 -28.81 15.94
N GLU A 442 17.78 -27.91 16.46
CA GLU A 442 19.19 -28.16 16.77
C GLU A 442 20.01 -28.62 15.55
N GLN A 443 19.73 -28.01 14.38
CA GLN A 443 20.41 -28.23 13.11
C GLN A 443 21.22 -26.98 12.71
N PRO A 444 22.32 -26.68 13.44
CA PRO A 444 22.99 -25.38 13.30
C PRO A 444 23.73 -25.19 11.98
N GLU A 445 24.14 -26.26 11.29
CA GLU A 445 24.78 -26.20 9.97
C GLU A 445 23.76 -25.71 8.93
N ASP A 446 22.59 -26.35 8.88
CA ASP A 446 21.49 -25.99 7.97
C ASP A 446 20.99 -24.58 8.26
N ALA A 447 20.82 -24.24 9.55
CA ALA A 447 20.41 -22.92 9.98
C ALA A 447 21.38 -21.82 9.50
N GLY A 448 22.68 -22.06 9.68
CA GLY A 448 23.71 -21.13 9.27
C GLY A 448 23.79 -20.96 7.74
N GLN A 449 23.57 -22.03 6.97
CA GLN A 449 23.49 -21.96 5.52
C GLN A 449 22.29 -21.14 5.06
N LEU A 450 21.08 -21.47 5.52
CA LEU A 450 19.84 -20.79 5.16
C LEU A 450 19.88 -19.30 5.53
N ALA A 451 20.43 -18.96 6.68
CA ALA A 451 20.57 -17.56 7.10
C ALA A 451 21.54 -16.77 6.20
N ARG A 452 22.62 -17.40 5.72
CA ARG A 452 23.53 -16.76 4.76
C ARG A 452 22.86 -16.58 3.39
N GLU A 453 22.11 -17.58 2.91
CA GLU A 453 21.31 -17.46 1.67
C GLU A 453 20.33 -16.27 1.77
N ALA A 454 19.65 -16.11 2.91
CA ALA A 454 18.77 -14.96 3.15
C ALA A 454 19.54 -13.64 3.08
N LEU A 455 20.73 -13.55 3.69
CA LEU A 455 21.56 -12.34 3.68
C LEU A 455 22.05 -11.97 2.28
N GLU A 456 22.38 -12.95 1.44
CA GLU A 456 22.77 -12.73 0.05
C GLU A 456 21.62 -12.17 -0.78
N LEU A 457 20.39 -12.72 -0.60
CA LEU A 457 19.20 -12.27 -1.30
C LEU A 457 18.75 -10.85 -0.91
N LEU A 458 18.96 -10.45 0.35
CA LEU A 458 18.56 -9.14 0.87
C LEU A 458 19.46 -8.00 0.39
N GLY A 459 20.72 -8.28 0.02
CA GLY A 459 21.67 -7.23 -0.34
C GLY A 459 21.84 -6.17 0.76
N GLU A 460 22.01 -4.90 0.40
CA GLU A 460 22.11 -3.76 1.34
C GLU A 460 20.77 -3.01 1.51
N ASP A 461 19.75 -3.34 0.70
CA ASP A 461 18.54 -2.53 0.57
C ASP A 461 17.49 -2.84 1.66
N HIS A 462 17.65 -3.94 2.39
CA HIS A 462 16.71 -4.42 3.41
C HIS A 462 17.36 -4.55 4.80
N PRO A 463 17.75 -3.44 5.45
CA PRO A 463 18.53 -3.47 6.69
C PRO A 463 17.80 -4.10 7.89
N ALA A 464 16.47 -3.98 7.98
CA ALA A 464 15.69 -4.59 9.05
C ALA A 464 15.71 -6.12 8.95
N GLU A 465 15.38 -6.66 7.76
CA GLU A 465 15.36 -8.08 7.47
C GLU A 465 16.77 -8.69 7.57
N ARG A 466 17.80 -7.94 7.15
CA ARG A 466 19.20 -8.34 7.35
C ARG A 466 19.55 -8.47 8.85
N GLY A 467 19.05 -7.56 9.67
CA GLY A 467 19.22 -7.63 11.11
C GLY A 467 18.61 -8.89 11.72
N VAL A 468 17.39 -9.26 11.27
CA VAL A 468 16.73 -10.51 11.69
C VAL A 468 17.54 -11.73 11.23
N ALA A 469 17.92 -11.80 9.95
CA ALA A 469 18.71 -12.91 9.41
C ALA A 469 20.08 -13.06 10.12
N LEU A 470 20.74 -11.94 10.45
CA LEU A 470 21.99 -11.96 11.25
C LEU A 470 21.74 -12.47 12.67
N GLY A 471 20.61 -12.13 13.30
CA GLY A 471 20.24 -12.67 14.61
C GLY A 471 20.10 -14.19 14.60
N ILE A 472 19.45 -14.74 13.57
CA ILE A 472 19.30 -16.19 13.37
C ILE A 472 20.66 -16.84 13.08
N LEU A 473 21.49 -16.22 12.24
CA LEU A 473 22.86 -16.70 11.98
C LEU A 473 23.69 -16.74 13.25
N ALA A 474 23.58 -15.70 14.12
CA ALA A 474 24.27 -15.67 15.39
C ALA A 474 23.83 -16.80 16.34
N GLU A 475 22.53 -17.13 16.36
CA GLU A 475 22.03 -18.30 17.10
C GLU A 475 22.61 -19.61 16.59
N ALA A 476 22.68 -19.79 15.28
CA ALA A 476 23.27 -20.97 14.66
C ALA A 476 24.78 -21.08 15.00
N LEU A 477 25.52 -19.99 14.88
CA LEU A 477 26.95 -19.92 15.26
C LEU A 477 27.15 -20.21 16.76
N ALA A 478 26.25 -19.71 17.61
CA ALA A 478 26.29 -19.99 19.03
C ALA A 478 26.06 -21.48 19.35
N GLN A 479 25.20 -22.17 18.63
CA GLN A 479 24.99 -23.61 18.78
C GLN A 479 26.22 -24.42 18.29
N GLN A 480 26.93 -23.93 17.26
CA GLN A 480 28.19 -24.50 16.79
C GLN A 480 29.38 -24.22 17.71
N GLY A 481 29.21 -23.37 18.72
CA GLY A 481 30.30 -22.94 19.59
C GLY A 481 31.30 -22.00 18.91
N SER A 482 30.91 -21.34 17.81
CA SER A 482 31.74 -20.41 17.07
C SER A 482 32.02 -19.14 17.84
N PRO A 483 33.26 -18.63 17.88
CA PRO A 483 33.59 -17.36 18.50
C PRO A 483 32.97 -16.14 17.78
N GLU A 484 32.51 -16.30 16.54
CA GLU A 484 31.91 -15.23 15.73
C GLU A 484 30.48 -14.89 16.17
N ALA A 485 29.86 -15.72 17.02
CA ALA A 485 28.47 -15.55 17.45
C ALA A 485 28.22 -14.19 18.10
N ASP A 486 29.08 -13.76 19.04
CA ASP A 486 28.92 -12.50 19.77
C ASP A 486 28.97 -11.27 18.84
N GLU A 487 29.95 -11.24 17.93
CA GLU A 487 30.08 -10.15 16.97
C GLU A 487 28.91 -10.11 15.97
N THR A 488 28.41 -11.28 15.60
CA THR A 488 27.24 -11.37 14.71
C THR A 488 25.98 -10.88 15.40
N PHE A 489 25.78 -11.18 16.70
CA PHE A 489 24.68 -10.59 17.49
C PHE A 489 24.78 -9.06 17.58
N LYS A 490 25.97 -8.51 17.84
CA LYS A 490 26.17 -7.06 17.88
C LYS A 490 25.79 -6.38 16.56
N ARG A 491 26.20 -6.96 15.45
CA ARG A 491 25.83 -6.46 14.11
C ARG A 491 24.32 -6.57 13.86
N ALA A 492 23.69 -7.66 14.27
CA ALA A 492 22.24 -7.84 14.16
C ALA A 492 21.49 -6.75 14.93
N VAL A 493 21.84 -6.54 16.20
CA VAL A 493 21.23 -5.53 17.08
C VAL A 493 21.44 -4.12 16.51
N GLN A 494 22.63 -3.78 16.02
CA GLN A 494 22.89 -2.48 15.42
C GLN A 494 21.94 -2.16 14.25
N LEU A 495 21.66 -3.13 13.37
CA LEU A 495 20.72 -2.95 12.27
C LEU A 495 19.26 -2.88 12.75
N ILE A 496 18.88 -3.77 13.66
CA ILE A 496 17.52 -3.84 14.18
C ILE A 496 17.16 -2.59 15.01
N ASP A 497 18.09 -2.04 15.79
CA ASP A 497 17.84 -0.80 16.55
C ASP A 497 17.53 0.40 15.68
N GLN A 498 18.15 0.46 14.51
CA GLN A 498 17.97 1.57 13.58
C GLN A 498 16.76 1.39 12.67
N HIS A 499 16.40 0.16 12.35
CA HIS A 499 15.46 -0.15 11.26
C HIS A 499 14.38 -1.16 11.62
N GLY A 500 14.58 -1.99 12.65
CA GLY A 500 13.67 -3.07 13.03
C GLY A 500 12.48 -2.60 13.85
N ARG A 501 11.42 -3.41 13.84
CA ARG A 501 10.23 -3.22 14.67
C ARG A 501 10.48 -3.70 16.10
N GLN A 502 9.65 -3.25 17.04
CA GLN A 502 9.80 -3.55 18.47
C GLN A 502 9.84 -5.06 18.78
N VAL A 503 9.03 -5.85 18.09
CA VAL A 503 8.98 -7.33 18.28
C VAL A 503 10.30 -7.97 17.85
N GLU A 504 10.84 -7.59 16.69
CA GLU A 504 12.12 -8.09 16.16
C GLU A 504 13.28 -7.74 17.06
N LYS A 505 13.26 -6.53 17.65
CA LYS A 505 14.23 -6.08 18.65
C LYS A 505 14.20 -7.01 19.86
N ALA A 506 13.02 -7.19 20.44
CA ALA A 506 12.87 -8.01 21.65
C ALA A 506 13.35 -9.46 21.44
N ASP A 507 13.04 -10.08 20.31
CA ASP A 507 13.46 -11.45 20.01
C ASP A 507 14.98 -11.58 19.88
N THR A 508 15.61 -10.67 19.13
CA THR A 508 17.07 -10.69 18.92
C THR A 508 17.83 -10.46 20.23
N TYR A 509 17.38 -9.50 21.05
CA TYR A 509 17.97 -9.24 22.35
C TYR A 509 17.83 -10.42 23.31
N ARG A 510 16.66 -11.09 23.36
CA ARG A 510 16.45 -12.29 24.17
C ARG A 510 17.39 -13.43 23.74
N SER A 511 17.60 -13.61 22.44
CA SER A 511 18.50 -14.64 21.91
C SER A 511 19.96 -14.34 22.26
N TRP A 512 20.39 -13.10 22.12
CA TRP A 512 21.74 -12.68 22.52
C TRP A 512 21.96 -12.82 24.03
N ALA A 513 21.02 -12.38 24.87
CA ALA A 513 21.12 -12.56 26.33
C ALA A 513 21.19 -14.04 26.71
N ARG A 514 20.47 -14.92 26.04
CA ARG A 514 20.53 -16.36 26.25
C ARG A 514 21.92 -16.93 25.93
N TYR A 515 22.53 -16.47 24.86
CA TYR A 515 23.91 -16.80 24.47
C TYR A 515 24.90 -16.32 25.54
N LEU A 516 24.83 -15.05 25.96
CA LEU A 516 25.72 -14.47 27.00
C LEU A 516 25.64 -15.23 28.31
N ARG A 517 24.44 -15.62 28.74
CA ARG A 517 24.27 -16.44 29.97
C ARG A 517 24.92 -17.82 29.81
N LYS A 518 24.80 -18.48 28.67
CA LYS A 518 25.49 -19.76 28.42
C LYS A 518 27.00 -19.60 28.39
N ALA A 519 27.52 -18.45 28.00
CA ALA A 519 28.94 -18.10 28.02
C ALA A 519 29.46 -17.65 29.41
N GLY A 520 28.61 -17.63 30.45
CA GLY A 520 28.96 -17.18 31.79
C GLY A 520 29.07 -15.66 31.95
N ARG A 521 28.59 -14.87 30.98
CA ARG A 521 28.60 -13.39 30.95
C ARG A 521 27.27 -12.83 31.47
N GLU A 522 26.93 -13.13 32.75
CA GLU A 522 25.61 -12.83 33.30
C GLU A 522 25.32 -11.33 33.40
N SER A 523 26.33 -10.50 33.76
CA SER A 523 26.16 -9.05 33.85
C SER A 523 25.75 -8.46 32.50
N GLU A 524 26.46 -8.83 31.45
CA GLU A 524 26.16 -8.36 30.09
C GLU A 524 24.81 -8.88 29.58
N ALA A 525 24.44 -10.10 29.98
CA ALA A 525 23.11 -10.62 29.63
C ALA A 525 21.98 -9.83 30.31
N LEU A 526 22.17 -9.36 31.53
CA LEU A 526 21.21 -8.49 32.22
C LEU A 526 21.12 -7.11 31.56
N ASP A 527 22.26 -6.50 31.22
CA ASP A 527 22.28 -5.21 30.51
C ASP A 527 21.51 -5.28 29.19
N VAL A 528 21.69 -6.38 28.44
CA VAL A 528 21.00 -6.65 27.16
C VAL A 528 19.49 -6.82 27.37
N LEU A 529 19.07 -7.54 28.44
CA LEU A 529 17.65 -7.72 28.76
C LEU A 529 16.98 -6.44 29.26
N ASP A 530 17.69 -5.65 30.06
CA ASP A 530 17.19 -4.35 30.53
C ASP A 530 16.97 -3.39 29.34
N HIS A 531 17.88 -3.41 28.37
CA HIS A 531 17.70 -2.64 27.14
C HIS A 531 16.48 -3.13 26.34
N ALA A 532 16.30 -4.43 26.19
CA ALA A 532 15.12 -5.01 25.55
C ALA A 532 13.81 -4.63 26.27
N ALA A 533 13.81 -4.61 27.61
CA ALA A 533 12.66 -4.22 28.41
C ALA A 533 12.31 -2.73 28.25
N GLN A 534 13.34 -1.85 28.19
CA GLN A 534 13.14 -0.42 27.94
C GLN A 534 12.53 -0.16 26.57
N LEU A 535 12.94 -0.90 25.52
CA LEU A 535 12.36 -0.82 24.20
C LEU A 535 10.89 -1.27 24.18
N SER A 536 10.54 -2.27 24.99
CA SER A 536 9.17 -2.80 25.09
C SER A 536 8.23 -1.90 25.92
N SER A 537 8.77 -1.01 26.76
CA SER A 537 8.02 -0.20 27.73
C SER A 537 7.78 1.26 27.31
N SER A 538 8.23 1.73 26.18
CA SER A 538 8.00 3.10 25.67
C SER A 538 6.81 3.17 24.71
N PRO A 539 5.95 4.22 24.76
CA PRO A 539 5.89 5.40 25.62
C PRO A 539 4.48 5.65 26.22
N ARG A 540 4.18 5.12 27.38
CA ARG A 540 2.97 5.55 28.12
C ARG A 540 3.22 6.60 29.22
N ALA A 541 4.48 6.94 29.53
CA ALA A 541 4.83 7.70 30.73
C ALA A 541 5.25 9.17 30.51
N GLN A 542 5.34 9.67 29.28
CA GLN A 542 5.81 11.04 29.04
C GLN A 542 4.74 12.05 28.60
N SER A 543 3.48 11.65 28.49
CA SER A 543 2.37 12.57 28.15
C SER A 543 1.48 12.94 29.35
N LEU A 544 1.86 12.62 30.60
CA LEU A 544 1.12 12.94 31.84
C LEU A 544 2.01 13.66 32.89
N SER A 545 3.05 14.37 32.48
CA SER A 545 3.78 15.28 33.39
C SER A 545 3.78 16.69 32.85
#